data_7b16970e894d797cdb18558da630a89f
#
_entry.id   7b16970e894d797cdb18558da630a89f
#
_cell.length_a   1.000
_cell.length_b   1.000
_cell.length_c   1.000
_cell.angle_alpha   90.00
_cell.angle_beta   90.00
_cell.angle_gamma   90.00
#
_symmetry.space_group_name_H-M   'P 1'
#
loop_
_entity.id
_entity.type
_entity.pdbx_description
1 polymer ?
#
loop_
_entity_poly.entity_id
_entity_poly.type
_entity_poly.pdbx_seq_one_letter_code
_entity_poly.pdbx_strand_id
1 'polypeptide(L)'
;MKKYILILTAVVLAVMSCSTDNIENGPSSLDIEIVPAWDITRGITSASQTVKLTVNLNVQTIHWQVSSDSEWCKVDSDLIHTGSDEVELVVESNDSFDKRNAVLTVTAGRYTRKVEIDQAGNVFVMSDVYKILGSNEALSYDVEVRTTSEWTIEAPDWIEAEKVGTPTVDEFGQTTTVMHVSIDANPGEQSRYGAVQLIPTEGYNGEFTVFQFGSEVNMTDDGKIAVAAEGNVSFEVTAPFGIIEKVEVPYWVQCTETPAEDGLNSVFEFWIGKNLSDTKAGRECVVEFTVKDSGRSIALPAITQDFVPAGGIVTGPGFKMFAEAWNAGEDISYWTTENEGGVLVNVLSDINMSEVETWTPIGTAARPFDGVFRGNGWLVKAWKGDASLFGHVGAGATVQDIIVDEDCSMTFSGSVTSESWFGVIAGVSYGVIENCENRAAVAVENLDASAETGFGGIVGLCDNGTVRNCKNKASFTVAESVVSNASLNTGGIAGKSHGESSSIVSCSNDGSMNVYARISEVSSALRIG
;
A
#
# COMPACT_ATOMS: atom_id res chain seq x y z
N MET A 1 19.43 -14.07 -51.89
CA MET A 1 18.85 -12.77 -51.53
C MET A 1 18.63 -12.75 -50.04
N LYS A 2 19.48 -12.02 -49.31
CA LYS A 2 19.45 -11.92 -47.85
C LYS A 2 18.36 -10.89 -47.47
N LYS A 3 17.34 -11.33 -46.73
CA LYS A 3 16.41 -10.41 -46.07
C LYS A 3 16.99 -10.01 -44.73
N TYR A 4 17.33 -8.73 -44.62
CA TYR A 4 17.68 -8.11 -43.34
C TYR A 4 16.38 -7.89 -42.53
N ILE A 5 16.32 -8.46 -41.34
CA ILE A 5 15.30 -8.11 -40.33
C ILE A 5 15.84 -6.87 -39.61
N LEU A 6 15.18 -5.77 -39.84
CA LEU A 6 15.44 -4.52 -39.13
C LEU A 6 14.75 -4.63 -37.78
N ILE A 7 15.53 -4.81 -36.71
CA ILE A 7 15.01 -4.66 -35.33
C ILE A 7 14.93 -3.16 -35.09
N LEU A 8 13.70 -2.64 -35.10
CA LEU A 8 13.42 -1.28 -34.73
C LEU A 8 13.38 -1.22 -33.20
N THR A 9 14.47 -0.81 -32.57
CA THR A 9 14.47 -0.40 -31.17
C THR A 9 13.67 0.91 -31.07
N ALA A 10 12.42 0.81 -30.63
CA ALA A 10 11.63 1.99 -30.30
C ALA A 10 12.21 2.60 -29.02
N VAL A 11 12.92 3.70 -29.18
CA VAL A 11 13.27 4.59 -28.07
C VAL A 11 11.98 5.29 -27.67
N VAL A 12 11.38 4.85 -26.57
CA VAL A 12 10.23 5.54 -25.97
C VAL A 12 10.75 6.80 -25.31
N LEU A 13 10.50 7.95 -25.93
CA LEU A 13 10.64 9.23 -25.25
C LEU A 13 9.52 9.34 -24.22
N ALA A 14 9.87 9.09 -22.96
CA ALA A 14 9.01 9.46 -21.84
C ALA A 14 8.80 10.98 -21.85
N VAL A 15 7.57 11.42 -22.03
CA VAL A 15 7.22 12.83 -21.88
C VAL A 15 7.37 13.20 -20.42
N MET A 16 8.47 13.84 -20.08
CA MET A 16 8.70 14.41 -18.77
C MET A 16 7.74 15.58 -18.55
N SER A 17 6.74 15.40 -17.72
CA SER A 17 6.14 16.53 -17.02
C SER A 17 7.06 16.90 -15.86
N CYS A 18 7.90 17.88 -16.07
CA CYS A 18 8.80 18.41 -15.08
C CYS A 18 8.06 19.43 -14.22
N SER A 19 7.69 19.08 -12.99
CA SER A 19 7.50 20.08 -11.95
C SER A 19 8.85 20.28 -11.27
N THR A 20 9.48 21.41 -11.55
CA THR A 20 10.72 21.81 -10.91
C THR A 20 10.42 22.32 -9.52
N ASP A 21 10.65 21.49 -8.51
CA ASP A 21 10.98 21.98 -7.18
C ASP A 21 12.47 21.75 -6.94
N ASN A 22 13.21 22.84 -6.94
CA ASN A 22 14.62 22.87 -6.60
C ASN A 22 14.80 22.46 -5.12
N ILE A 23 15.33 21.27 -4.88
CA ILE A 23 15.88 20.88 -3.59
C ILE A 23 17.38 20.72 -3.79
N GLU A 24 18.13 21.76 -3.42
CA GLU A 24 19.57 21.67 -3.28
C GLU A 24 19.92 20.82 -2.05
N ASN A 25 20.76 19.80 -2.27
CA ASN A 25 21.41 18.93 -1.27
C ASN A 25 20.55 17.86 -0.57
N GLY A 26 19.98 16.95 -1.35
CA GLY A 26 19.64 15.58 -0.88
C GLY A 26 20.63 14.56 -1.45
N PRO A 27 20.64 13.29 -0.97
CA PRO A 27 21.41 12.23 -1.61
C PRO A 27 21.04 12.17 -3.09
N SER A 28 22.01 11.81 -3.94
CA SER A 28 21.88 11.69 -5.39
C SER A 28 20.45 11.34 -5.80
N SER A 29 19.80 12.19 -6.57
CA SER A 29 18.38 12.13 -6.93
C SER A 29 17.92 10.69 -7.16
N LEU A 30 16.91 10.26 -6.39
CA LEU A 30 16.28 8.98 -6.63
C LEU A 30 15.65 9.02 -8.02
N ASP A 31 16.09 8.13 -8.88
CA ASP A 31 15.53 7.96 -10.22
C ASP A 31 14.67 6.71 -10.23
N ILE A 32 13.42 6.88 -10.63
CA ILE A 32 12.42 5.81 -10.73
C ILE A 32 12.05 5.68 -12.20
N GLU A 33 12.47 4.60 -12.83
CA GLU A 33 12.07 4.22 -14.18
C GLU A 33 10.99 3.14 -14.09
N ILE A 34 9.86 3.37 -14.77
CA ILE A 34 8.76 2.41 -14.84
C ILE A 34 8.72 1.84 -16.26
N VAL A 35 8.80 0.51 -16.35
CA VAL A 35 8.76 -0.23 -17.62
C VAL A 35 7.55 -1.18 -17.59
N PRO A 36 6.40 -0.77 -18.16
CA PRO A 36 5.24 -1.64 -18.28
C PRO A 36 5.47 -2.74 -19.32
N ALA A 37 4.95 -3.94 -19.04
CA ALA A 37 4.98 -5.06 -19.99
C ALA A 37 3.89 -4.95 -21.08
N TRP A 38 3.11 -3.87 -21.08
CA TRP A 38 2.10 -3.60 -22.12
C TRP A 38 2.49 -2.41 -22.98
N ASP A 39 1.87 -2.31 -24.16
CA ASP A 39 2.03 -1.15 -25.03
C ASP A 39 1.21 0.04 -24.49
N ILE A 40 1.87 1.05 -23.93
CA ILE A 40 1.23 2.23 -23.34
C ILE A 40 0.41 3.06 -24.36
N THR A 41 0.61 2.85 -25.65
CA THR A 41 -0.11 3.58 -26.70
C THR A 41 -1.36 2.84 -27.18
N ARG A 42 -1.36 1.51 -27.05
CA ARG A 42 -2.47 0.63 -27.48
C ARG A 42 -3.30 0.13 -26.31
N GLY A 43 -2.69 0.08 -25.13
CA GLY A 43 -3.31 -0.53 -23.96
C GLY A 43 -3.30 -2.05 -23.99
N ILE A 44 -4.20 -2.65 -23.24
CA ILE A 44 -4.41 -4.10 -23.12
C ILE A 44 -5.79 -4.50 -23.65
N THR A 45 -5.98 -5.80 -23.84
CA THR A 45 -7.27 -6.35 -24.31
C THR A 45 -8.37 -6.23 -23.25
N SER A 46 -9.63 -6.41 -23.66
CA SER A 46 -10.78 -6.41 -22.74
C SER A 46 -10.82 -7.60 -21.79
N ALA A 47 -10.11 -8.68 -22.08
CA ALA A 47 -10.11 -9.89 -21.25
C ALA A 47 -9.45 -9.67 -19.89
N SER A 48 -9.89 -10.46 -18.89
CA SER A 48 -9.18 -10.57 -17.61
C SER A 48 -7.78 -11.13 -17.86
N GLN A 49 -6.77 -10.52 -17.27
CA GLN A 49 -5.38 -10.90 -17.48
C GLN A 49 -4.47 -10.40 -16.36
N THR A 50 -3.33 -11.04 -16.19
CA THR A 50 -2.25 -10.53 -15.35
C THR A 50 -1.22 -9.86 -16.24
N VAL A 51 -0.82 -8.64 -15.88
CA VAL A 51 0.23 -7.89 -16.56
C VAL A 51 1.32 -7.49 -15.57
N LYS A 52 2.54 -7.25 -16.07
CA LYS A 52 3.70 -6.96 -15.23
C LYS A 52 4.15 -5.53 -15.38
N LEU A 53 4.61 -4.97 -14.27
CA LEU A 53 5.19 -3.64 -14.17
C LEU A 53 6.58 -3.75 -13.56
N THR A 54 7.61 -3.45 -14.31
CA THR A 54 8.98 -3.42 -13.79
C THR A 54 9.30 -2.01 -13.30
N VAL A 55 9.80 -1.91 -12.09
CA VAL A 55 10.26 -0.66 -11.50
C VAL A 55 11.76 -0.75 -11.28
N ASN A 56 12.51 0.11 -11.97
CA ASN A 56 13.96 0.19 -11.86
C ASN A 56 14.33 1.40 -11.00
N LEU A 57 15.14 1.17 -9.98
CA LEU A 57 15.68 2.20 -9.11
C LEU A 57 17.19 2.29 -9.25
N ASN A 58 17.70 3.51 -9.30
CA ASN A 58 19.15 3.75 -9.25
C ASN A 58 19.76 3.48 -7.87
N VAL A 59 18.93 3.32 -6.81
CA VAL A 59 19.35 2.99 -5.45
C VAL A 59 18.63 1.73 -4.98
N GLN A 60 19.36 0.64 -4.81
CA GLN A 60 18.81 -0.71 -4.56
C GLN A 60 18.36 -0.97 -3.11
N THR A 61 18.58 -0.04 -2.20
CA THR A 61 18.16 -0.15 -0.79
C THR A 61 16.89 0.62 -0.47
N ILE A 62 16.30 1.29 -1.45
CA ILE A 62 15.09 2.08 -1.27
C ILE A 62 13.88 1.15 -1.30
N HIS A 63 12.97 1.39 -0.36
CA HIS A 63 11.67 0.74 -0.28
C HIS A 63 10.62 1.56 -1.03
N TRP A 64 9.69 0.88 -1.66
CA TRP A 64 8.62 1.51 -2.43
C TRP A 64 7.37 0.64 -2.47
N GLN A 65 6.26 1.25 -2.80
CA GLN A 65 4.95 0.62 -2.97
C GLN A 65 4.31 1.09 -4.25
N VAL A 66 3.34 0.33 -4.73
CA VAL A 66 2.50 0.71 -5.87
C VAL A 66 1.03 0.66 -5.47
N SER A 67 0.25 1.60 -5.98
CA SER A 67 -1.20 1.63 -5.81
C SER A 67 -1.90 1.88 -7.13
N SER A 68 -3.12 1.42 -7.24
CA SER A 68 -4.02 1.67 -8.37
C SER A 68 -5.16 2.59 -7.91
N ASP A 69 -5.60 3.49 -8.77
CA ASP A 69 -6.79 4.32 -8.55
C ASP A 69 -8.10 3.64 -8.97
N SER A 70 -8.03 2.39 -9.43
CA SER A 70 -9.15 1.68 -10.04
C SER A 70 -9.29 0.26 -9.49
N GLU A 71 -10.49 -0.11 -9.07
CA GLU A 71 -10.80 -1.42 -8.47
C GLU A 71 -10.61 -2.59 -9.45
N TRP A 72 -10.73 -2.34 -10.75
CA TRP A 72 -10.57 -3.35 -11.79
C TRP A 72 -9.12 -3.66 -12.16
N CYS A 73 -8.17 -2.82 -11.75
CA CYS A 73 -6.73 -3.00 -11.96
C CYS A 73 -6.08 -3.14 -10.58
N LYS A 74 -6.02 -4.36 -10.08
CA LYS A 74 -5.63 -4.64 -8.70
C LYS A 74 -4.12 -4.82 -8.58
N VAL A 75 -3.58 -4.29 -7.52
CA VAL A 75 -2.20 -4.47 -7.10
C VAL A 75 -2.18 -4.60 -5.58
N ASP A 76 -1.24 -5.35 -5.04
CA ASP A 76 -1.03 -5.39 -3.59
C ASP A 76 -0.34 -4.09 -3.14
N SER A 77 -1.16 -3.11 -2.70
CA SER A 77 -0.67 -1.82 -2.25
C SER A 77 0.07 -1.86 -0.91
N ASP A 78 -0.09 -2.96 -0.15
CA ASP A 78 0.53 -3.14 1.16
C ASP A 78 1.88 -3.87 1.05
N LEU A 79 2.17 -4.44 -0.14
CA LEU A 79 3.46 -5.08 -0.40
C LEU A 79 4.56 -4.03 -0.54
N ILE A 80 5.60 -4.17 0.27
CA ILE A 80 6.78 -3.30 0.24
C ILE A 80 7.86 -3.96 -0.61
N HIS A 81 8.22 -3.30 -1.69
CA HIS A 81 9.31 -3.69 -2.58
C HIS A 81 10.62 -3.01 -2.17
N THR A 82 11.75 -3.61 -2.50
CA THR A 82 13.08 -3.06 -2.19
C THR A 82 13.97 -3.10 -3.43
N GLY A 83 14.53 -1.95 -3.79
CA GLY A 83 15.36 -1.83 -4.99
C GLY A 83 14.55 -2.00 -6.27
N SER A 84 15.19 -2.43 -7.36
CA SER A 84 14.49 -2.74 -8.60
C SER A 84 13.74 -4.06 -8.47
N ASP A 85 12.46 -4.07 -8.85
CA ASP A 85 11.59 -5.24 -8.71
C ASP A 85 10.47 -5.22 -9.75
N GLU A 86 9.76 -6.35 -9.90
CA GLU A 86 8.63 -6.54 -10.79
C GLU A 86 7.35 -6.72 -9.98
N VAL A 87 6.29 -6.04 -10.40
CA VAL A 87 4.95 -6.08 -9.79
C VAL A 87 3.98 -6.73 -10.75
N GLU A 88 3.17 -7.66 -10.25
CA GLU A 88 2.05 -8.21 -11.00
C GLU A 88 0.77 -7.41 -10.71
N LEU A 89 0.05 -7.10 -11.78
CA LEU A 89 -1.23 -6.41 -11.76
C LEU A 89 -2.28 -7.38 -12.23
N VAL A 90 -3.29 -7.62 -11.42
CA VAL A 90 -4.45 -8.41 -11.80
C VAL A 90 -5.51 -7.48 -12.39
N VAL A 91 -5.80 -7.67 -13.65
CA VAL A 91 -6.75 -6.85 -14.41
C VAL A 91 -8.02 -7.64 -14.65
N GLU A 92 -9.15 -7.12 -14.18
CA GLU A 92 -10.47 -7.71 -14.42
C GLU A 92 -10.93 -7.48 -15.88
N SER A 93 -11.84 -8.31 -16.37
CA SER A 93 -12.44 -8.12 -17.70
C SER A 93 -13.16 -6.77 -17.81
N ASN A 94 -13.10 -6.16 -18.98
CA ASN A 94 -13.93 -5.01 -19.31
C ASN A 94 -15.08 -5.46 -20.19
N ASP A 95 -16.23 -5.68 -19.57
CA ASP A 95 -17.43 -6.18 -20.24
C ASP A 95 -18.26 -5.05 -20.89
N SER A 96 -17.80 -3.80 -20.84
CA SER A 96 -18.42 -2.68 -21.53
C SER A 96 -17.84 -2.47 -22.94
N PHE A 97 -18.56 -1.77 -23.80
CA PHE A 97 -18.06 -1.37 -25.12
C PHE A 97 -17.01 -0.25 -25.04
N ASP A 98 -16.98 0.48 -23.95
CA ASP A 98 -16.07 1.61 -23.79
C ASP A 98 -14.74 1.17 -23.20
N LYS A 99 -13.66 1.74 -23.71
CA LYS A 99 -12.36 1.59 -23.07
C LYS A 99 -12.36 2.26 -21.69
N ARG A 100 -11.54 1.74 -20.79
CA ARG A 100 -11.33 2.30 -19.45
C ARG A 100 -9.85 2.51 -19.17
N ASN A 101 -9.55 3.43 -18.27
CA ASN A 101 -8.19 3.80 -17.89
C ASN A 101 -8.00 3.64 -16.37
N ALA A 102 -6.82 3.23 -15.95
CA ALA A 102 -6.37 3.27 -14.57
C ALA A 102 -5.00 3.92 -14.47
N VAL A 103 -4.75 4.58 -13.34
CA VAL A 103 -3.48 5.22 -13.03
C VAL A 103 -2.81 4.46 -11.89
N LEU A 104 -1.66 3.89 -12.19
CA LEU A 104 -0.80 3.26 -11.21
C LEU A 104 0.18 4.29 -10.66
N THR A 105 0.31 4.35 -9.34
CA THR A 105 1.21 5.27 -8.66
C THR A 105 2.27 4.48 -7.90
N VAL A 106 3.52 4.62 -8.31
CA VAL A 106 4.68 4.09 -7.59
C VAL A 106 5.18 5.16 -6.63
N THR A 107 5.27 4.82 -5.34
CA THR A 107 5.69 5.74 -4.28
C THR A 107 6.93 5.19 -3.57
N ALA A 108 7.98 6.00 -3.53
CA ALA A 108 9.23 5.72 -2.82
C ALA A 108 9.59 6.90 -1.92
N GLY A 109 9.16 6.85 -0.66
CA GLY A 109 9.23 7.99 0.25
C GLY A 109 8.45 9.19 -0.33
N ARG A 110 9.11 10.32 -0.48
CA ARG A 110 8.52 11.54 -1.07
C ARG A 110 8.46 11.55 -2.61
N TYR A 111 9.02 10.53 -3.26
CA TYR A 111 9.06 10.46 -4.72
C TYR A 111 7.93 9.61 -5.24
N THR A 112 7.21 10.12 -6.23
CA THR A 112 6.13 9.40 -6.90
C THR A 112 6.35 9.39 -8.42
N ARG A 113 5.93 8.30 -9.05
CA ARG A 113 5.82 8.17 -10.51
C ARG A 113 4.49 7.52 -10.85
N LYS A 114 3.92 7.94 -11.95
CA LYS A 114 2.65 7.42 -12.42
C LYS A 114 2.82 6.79 -13.79
N VAL A 115 2.07 5.73 -14.04
CA VAL A 115 1.92 5.10 -15.35
C VAL A 115 0.45 4.78 -15.56
N GLU A 116 -0.02 4.96 -16.78
CA GLU A 116 -1.40 4.68 -17.16
C GLU A 116 -1.49 3.31 -17.83
N ILE A 117 -2.62 2.65 -17.61
CA ILE A 117 -3.01 1.44 -18.29
C ILE A 117 -4.40 1.64 -18.88
N ASP A 118 -4.48 1.60 -20.21
CA ASP A 118 -5.73 1.60 -20.94
C ASP A 118 -6.17 0.17 -21.20
N GLN A 119 -7.42 -0.16 -20.89
CA GLN A 119 -8.03 -1.43 -21.29
C GLN A 119 -9.09 -1.20 -22.34
N ALA A 120 -9.00 -1.93 -23.44
CA ALA A 120 -9.98 -1.88 -24.52
C ALA A 120 -11.39 -2.24 -24.02
N GLY A 121 -12.42 -1.72 -24.68
CA GLY A 121 -13.78 -2.20 -24.53
C GLY A 121 -13.96 -3.57 -25.18
N ASN A 122 -14.96 -4.31 -24.74
CA ASN A 122 -15.33 -5.59 -25.33
C ASN A 122 -16.22 -5.33 -26.56
N VAL A 123 -16.03 -6.11 -27.61
CA VAL A 123 -16.95 -6.10 -28.78
C VAL A 123 -18.24 -6.88 -28.48
N PHE A 124 -18.21 -7.70 -27.42
CA PHE A 124 -19.36 -8.46 -26.93
C PHE A 124 -19.71 -8.07 -25.50
N VAL A 125 -21.00 -7.82 -25.26
CA VAL A 125 -21.58 -7.76 -23.92
C VAL A 125 -22.68 -8.81 -23.86
N MET A 126 -22.57 -9.74 -22.94
CA MET A 126 -23.51 -10.84 -22.76
C MET A 126 -24.28 -10.70 -21.46
N SER A 127 -25.53 -11.13 -21.46
CA SER A 127 -26.35 -11.18 -20.23
C SER A 127 -25.80 -12.20 -19.22
N ASP A 128 -25.05 -13.19 -19.70
CA ASP A 128 -24.32 -14.17 -18.90
C ASP A 128 -23.01 -14.51 -19.65
N VAL A 129 -21.90 -14.65 -18.97
CA VAL A 129 -20.57 -14.98 -19.55
C VAL A 129 -20.12 -16.37 -19.17
N TYR A 130 -20.81 -17.00 -18.20
CA TYR A 130 -20.58 -18.38 -17.84
C TYR A 130 -21.81 -18.99 -17.18
N LYS A 131 -21.93 -20.31 -17.29
CA LYS A 131 -22.97 -21.11 -16.67
C LYS A 131 -22.39 -22.29 -15.92
N ILE A 132 -22.78 -22.39 -14.68
CA ILE A 132 -22.48 -23.57 -13.88
C ILE A 132 -23.74 -24.38 -13.72
N LEU A 133 -23.63 -25.66 -14.06
CA LEU A 133 -24.69 -26.65 -13.85
C LEU A 133 -24.34 -27.46 -12.61
N GLY A 134 -25.03 -27.21 -11.52
CA GLY A 134 -24.90 -27.96 -10.26
C GLY A 134 -25.37 -29.42 -10.33
N SER A 135 -25.83 -29.86 -11.49
CA SER A 135 -26.22 -31.23 -11.78
C SER A 135 -25.63 -31.68 -13.11
N ASN A 136 -25.63 -32.99 -13.34
CA ASN A 136 -25.22 -33.59 -14.61
C ASN A 136 -26.37 -33.66 -15.64
N GLU A 137 -27.48 -32.98 -15.41
CA GLU A 137 -28.65 -32.98 -16.30
C GLU A 137 -28.46 -32.03 -17.49
N ALA A 138 -29.21 -32.29 -18.57
CA ALA A 138 -29.25 -31.40 -19.72
C ALA A 138 -29.98 -30.11 -19.37
N LEU A 139 -29.54 -28.99 -19.96
CA LEU A 139 -30.13 -27.66 -19.79
C LEU A 139 -30.15 -26.89 -21.09
N SER A 140 -31.22 -26.13 -21.35
CA SER A 140 -31.26 -25.12 -22.40
C SER A 140 -31.71 -23.79 -21.83
N TYR A 141 -31.10 -22.71 -22.31
CA TYR A 141 -31.43 -21.33 -21.91
C TYR A 141 -30.93 -20.31 -22.93
N ASP A 142 -31.39 -19.08 -22.80
CA ASP A 142 -31.06 -18.00 -23.70
C ASP A 142 -30.03 -17.05 -23.07
N VAL A 143 -29.07 -16.61 -23.88
CA VAL A 143 -28.07 -15.58 -23.55
C VAL A 143 -28.29 -14.41 -24.50
N GLU A 144 -28.54 -13.22 -23.96
CA GLU A 144 -28.59 -12.00 -24.74
C GLU A 144 -27.18 -11.54 -25.05
N VAL A 145 -26.85 -11.39 -26.33
CA VAL A 145 -25.55 -10.95 -26.83
C VAL A 145 -25.68 -9.61 -27.52
N ARG A 146 -25.06 -8.58 -26.99
CA ARG A 146 -24.92 -7.28 -27.63
C ARG A 146 -23.53 -7.14 -28.23
N THR A 147 -23.47 -6.67 -29.48
CA THR A 147 -22.22 -6.58 -30.20
C THR A 147 -22.21 -5.41 -31.19
N THR A 148 -21.01 -4.95 -31.54
CA THR A 148 -20.76 -3.95 -32.59
C THR A 148 -20.30 -4.59 -33.91
N SER A 149 -20.18 -5.92 -33.97
CA SER A 149 -19.64 -6.66 -35.12
C SER A 149 -20.53 -7.84 -35.49
N GLU A 150 -20.52 -8.24 -36.76
CA GLU A 150 -21.03 -9.55 -37.18
C GLU A 150 -20.14 -10.65 -36.61
N TRP A 151 -20.73 -11.80 -36.25
CA TRP A 151 -20.04 -12.86 -35.56
C TRP A 151 -20.57 -14.26 -35.87
N THR A 152 -19.72 -15.26 -35.67
CA THR A 152 -20.05 -16.69 -35.78
C THR A 152 -19.87 -17.37 -34.43
N ILE A 153 -20.37 -18.59 -34.28
CA ILE A 153 -20.35 -19.40 -33.06
C ILE A 153 -19.54 -20.65 -33.32
N GLU A 154 -18.61 -20.96 -32.40
CA GLU A 154 -17.96 -22.27 -32.29
C GLU A 154 -18.19 -22.81 -30.88
N ALA A 155 -18.58 -24.07 -30.76
CA ALA A 155 -18.91 -24.73 -29.49
C ALA A 155 -18.38 -26.16 -29.47
N PRO A 156 -18.11 -26.75 -28.29
CA PRO A 156 -17.82 -28.15 -28.13
C PRO A 156 -19.01 -29.04 -28.52
N ASP A 157 -18.77 -30.28 -28.91
CA ASP A 157 -19.79 -31.22 -29.42
C ASP A 157 -21.00 -31.47 -28.46
N TRP A 158 -20.83 -31.20 -27.19
CA TRP A 158 -21.87 -31.35 -26.15
C TRP A 158 -22.61 -30.05 -25.81
N ILE A 159 -22.32 -28.97 -26.52
CA ILE A 159 -23.00 -27.68 -26.43
C ILE A 159 -23.44 -27.28 -27.82
N GLU A 160 -24.75 -27.16 -28.02
CA GLU A 160 -25.32 -26.58 -29.22
C GLU A 160 -25.68 -25.12 -28.92
N ALA A 161 -25.16 -24.20 -29.73
CA ALA A 161 -25.45 -22.76 -29.59
C ALA A 161 -25.81 -22.17 -30.94
N GLU A 162 -26.95 -21.48 -31.00
CA GLU A 162 -27.46 -20.85 -32.22
C GLU A 162 -28.08 -19.49 -31.96
N LYS A 163 -28.04 -18.64 -33.00
CA LYS A 163 -28.73 -17.34 -32.96
C LYS A 163 -30.22 -17.54 -33.21
N VAL A 164 -31.06 -17.05 -32.31
CA VAL A 164 -32.50 -17.16 -32.42
C VAL A 164 -33.19 -15.79 -32.48
N GLY A 165 -34.38 -15.77 -33.12
CA GLY A 165 -35.15 -14.53 -33.24
C GLY A 165 -34.62 -13.55 -34.28
N THR A 166 -35.16 -12.33 -34.27
CA THR A 166 -34.71 -11.25 -35.13
C THR A 166 -33.84 -10.27 -34.34
N PRO A 167 -32.59 -10.04 -34.75
CA PRO A 167 -31.73 -9.07 -34.07
C PRO A 167 -32.36 -7.68 -34.03
N THR A 168 -32.16 -6.96 -32.94
CA THR A 168 -32.52 -5.55 -32.81
C THR A 168 -31.28 -4.67 -32.89
N VAL A 169 -31.38 -3.52 -33.54
CA VAL A 169 -30.27 -2.57 -33.65
C VAL A 169 -30.72 -1.27 -32.97
N ASP A 170 -29.87 -0.75 -32.09
CA ASP A 170 -30.11 0.51 -31.39
C ASP A 170 -29.66 1.73 -32.22
N GLU A 171 -29.87 2.92 -31.68
CA GLU A 171 -29.51 4.20 -32.32
C GLU A 171 -28.00 4.40 -32.51
N PHE A 172 -27.15 3.62 -31.79
CA PHE A 172 -25.70 3.65 -31.89
C PHE A 172 -25.14 2.54 -32.80
N GLY A 173 -26.01 1.78 -33.46
CA GLY A 173 -25.61 0.68 -34.35
C GLY A 173 -25.19 -0.60 -33.62
N GLN A 174 -25.47 -0.71 -32.32
CA GLN A 174 -25.25 -1.93 -31.55
C GLN A 174 -26.37 -2.92 -31.84
N THR A 175 -25.99 -4.14 -32.14
CA THR A 175 -26.93 -5.23 -32.44
C THR A 175 -27.12 -6.12 -31.21
N THR A 176 -28.34 -6.32 -30.80
CA THR A 176 -28.72 -7.29 -29.76
C THR A 176 -29.31 -8.52 -30.40
N THR A 177 -28.72 -9.68 -30.13
CA THR A 177 -29.16 -11.01 -30.63
C THR A 177 -29.31 -11.94 -29.44
N VAL A 178 -30.32 -12.80 -29.48
CA VAL A 178 -30.46 -13.89 -28.51
C VAL A 178 -29.71 -15.12 -29.04
N MET A 179 -28.83 -15.67 -28.22
CA MET A 179 -28.16 -16.94 -28.45
C MET A 179 -28.84 -18.00 -27.58
N HIS A 180 -29.43 -18.98 -28.22
CA HIS A 180 -29.96 -20.16 -27.53
C HIS A 180 -28.83 -21.16 -27.33
N VAL A 181 -28.64 -21.60 -26.09
CA VAL A 181 -27.61 -22.57 -25.70
C VAL A 181 -28.27 -23.82 -25.15
N SER A 182 -28.03 -24.94 -25.79
CA SER A 182 -28.47 -26.27 -25.33
C SER A 182 -27.26 -27.11 -24.90
N ILE A 183 -27.28 -27.60 -23.69
CA ILE A 183 -26.19 -28.32 -23.05
C ILE A 183 -26.66 -29.75 -22.80
N ASP A 184 -25.96 -30.73 -23.33
CA ASP A 184 -26.25 -32.13 -23.13
C ASP A 184 -26.02 -32.57 -21.68
N ALA A 185 -26.70 -33.62 -21.22
CA ALA A 185 -26.41 -34.25 -19.94
C ALA A 185 -24.95 -34.74 -19.89
N ASN A 186 -24.30 -34.61 -18.74
CA ASN A 186 -22.98 -35.19 -18.50
C ASN A 186 -23.12 -36.57 -17.84
N PRO A 187 -22.97 -37.66 -18.58
CA PRO A 187 -23.13 -39.01 -18.02
C PRO A 187 -21.86 -39.47 -17.27
N GLY A 188 -20.79 -38.71 -17.29
CA GLY A 188 -19.51 -39.04 -16.68
C GLY A 188 -19.44 -38.75 -15.18
N GLU A 189 -18.50 -39.39 -14.49
CA GLU A 189 -18.22 -39.13 -13.09
C GLU A 189 -17.51 -37.78 -12.91
N GLN A 190 -16.70 -37.38 -13.89
CA GLN A 190 -15.95 -36.16 -13.82
C GLN A 190 -16.73 -34.97 -14.38
N SER A 191 -16.53 -33.83 -13.75
CA SER A 191 -17.03 -32.56 -14.26
C SER A 191 -16.41 -32.26 -15.62
N ARG A 192 -17.12 -31.51 -16.45
CA ARG A 192 -16.62 -31.06 -17.75
C ARG A 192 -16.78 -29.56 -17.93
N TYR A 193 -15.90 -29.05 -18.73
CA TYR A 193 -15.85 -27.64 -19.08
C TYR A 193 -15.87 -27.47 -20.60
N GLY A 194 -16.54 -26.44 -21.08
CA GLY A 194 -16.57 -26.08 -22.48
C GLY A 194 -16.77 -24.58 -22.66
N ALA A 195 -16.17 -24.04 -23.70
CA ALA A 195 -16.31 -22.67 -24.08
C ALA A 195 -17.03 -22.55 -25.43
N VAL A 196 -18.07 -21.74 -25.47
CA VAL A 196 -18.71 -21.27 -26.70
C VAL A 196 -17.97 -20.00 -27.13
N GLN A 197 -17.27 -20.07 -28.25
CA GLN A 197 -16.53 -18.93 -28.81
C GLN A 197 -17.44 -18.13 -29.74
N LEU A 198 -17.52 -16.83 -29.50
CA LEU A 198 -18.16 -15.87 -30.35
C LEU A 198 -17.06 -15.15 -31.14
N ILE A 199 -16.99 -15.45 -32.43
CA ILE A 199 -15.90 -14.98 -33.30
C ILE A 199 -16.41 -13.81 -34.14
N PRO A 200 -16.01 -12.58 -33.84
CA PRO A 200 -16.40 -11.41 -34.62
C PRO A 200 -15.64 -11.31 -35.94
N THR A 201 -16.18 -10.58 -36.91
CA THR A 201 -15.46 -10.27 -38.14
C THR A 201 -14.31 -9.30 -37.89
N GLU A 202 -14.41 -8.45 -36.85
CA GLU A 202 -13.37 -7.52 -36.40
C GLU A 202 -13.38 -7.43 -34.88
N GLY A 203 -12.19 -7.39 -34.27
CA GLY A 203 -12.01 -7.27 -32.82
C GLY A 203 -11.60 -8.57 -32.15
N TYR A 204 -11.90 -8.69 -30.86
CA TYR A 204 -11.53 -9.86 -30.05
C TYR A 204 -12.73 -10.82 -29.93
N ASN A 205 -12.40 -12.10 -29.80
CA ASN A 205 -13.42 -13.13 -29.56
C ASN A 205 -14.12 -12.87 -28.21
N GLY A 206 -15.43 -13.08 -28.21
CA GLY A 206 -16.20 -13.24 -26.98
C GLY A 206 -16.18 -14.71 -26.58
N GLU A 207 -16.29 -14.96 -25.29
CA GLU A 207 -16.32 -16.31 -24.76
C GLU A 207 -17.48 -16.44 -23.75
N PHE A 208 -18.27 -17.49 -23.94
CA PHE A 208 -19.27 -17.93 -22.99
C PHE A 208 -18.89 -19.32 -22.51
N THR A 209 -18.64 -19.48 -21.22
CA THR A 209 -18.14 -20.74 -20.66
C THR A 209 -19.22 -21.51 -19.93
N VAL A 210 -19.22 -22.84 -20.08
CA VAL A 210 -20.11 -23.77 -19.41
C VAL A 210 -19.29 -24.74 -18.60
N PHE A 211 -19.58 -24.81 -17.33
CA PHE A 211 -19.12 -25.89 -16.45
C PHE A 211 -20.30 -26.75 -16.05
N GLN A 212 -20.14 -28.05 -16.20
CA GLN A 212 -21.16 -29.03 -15.80
C GLN A 212 -20.56 -30.11 -14.92
N PHE A 213 -21.17 -30.29 -13.74
CA PHE A 213 -20.73 -31.33 -12.83
C PHE A 213 -20.85 -32.71 -13.43
N GLY A 214 -19.92 -33.59 -13.04
CA GLY A 214 -20.11 -35.00 -13.05
C GLY A 214 -20.82 -35.47 -11.78
N SER A 215 -20.86 -36.75 -11.55
CA SER A 215 -21.51 -37.34 -10.38
C SER A 215 -20.70 -37.16 -9.07
N GLU A 216 -19.40 -36.82 -9.15
CA GLU A 216 -18.54 -36.59 -7.98
C GLU A 216 -17.72 -35.31 -8.08
N VAL A 217 -17.68 -34.59 -6.95
CA VAL A 217 -16.80 -33.42 -6.73
C VAL A 217 -15.76 -33.81 -5.68
N ASN A 218 -14.54 -34.08 -6.10
CA ASN A 218 -13.45 -34.37 -5.19
C ASN A 218 -12.64 -33.11 -4.86
N MET A 219 -12.65 -32.72 -3.60
CA MET A 219 -11.74 -31.72 -3.05
C MET A 219 -10.76 -32.43 -2.12
N THR A 220 -9.48 -32.20 -2.32
CA THR A 220 -8.44 -32.73 -1.42
C THR A 220 -8.35 -31.83 -0.18
N ASP A 221 -8.57 -32.45 0.99
CA ASP A 221 -8.43 -31.78 2.29
C ASP A 221 -7.26 -32.44 3.04
N ASP A 222 -6.22 -31.67 3.36
CA ASP A 222 -5.09 -32.19 4.13
C ASP A 222 -4.41 -31.09 4.98
N GLY A 223 -4.92 -30.92 6.22
CA GLY A 223 -4.16 -30.31 7.30
C GLY A 223 -3.76 -28.83 7.10
N LYS A 224 -2.96 -28.29 8.02
CA LYS A 224 -2.45 -26.91 7.95
C LYS A 224 -1.37 -26.75 6.88
N ILE A 225 -1.44 -25.68 6.11
CA ILE A 225 -0.40 -25.32 5.15
C ILE A 225 0.60 -24.40 5.85
N ALA A 226 1.78 -24.94 6.17
CA ALA A 226 2.87 -24.15 6.75
C ALA A 226 3.75 -23.56 5.65
N VAL A 227 3.85 -22.24 5.60
CA VAL A 227 4.66 -21.50 4.63
C VAL A 227 5.93 -20.99 5.30
N ALA A 228 7.07 -21.11 4.63
CA ALA A 228 8.33 -20.57 5.15
C ALA A 228 8.23 -19.05 5.34
N ALA A 229 8.89 -18.54 6.40
CA ALA A 229 8.88 -17.10 6.72
C ALA A 229 9.40 -16.21 5.58
N GLU A 230 10.40 -16.70 4.84
CA GLU A 230 10.97 -16.01 3.67
C GLU A 230 9.99 -15.86 2.49
N GLY A 231 8.88 -16.61 2.50
CA GLY A 231 7.89 -16.57 1.44
C GLY A 231 8.38 -17.20 0.14
N ASN A 232 7.83 -16.72 -1.00
CA ASN A 232 8.08 -17.25 -2.34
C ASN A 232 7.67 -18.72 -2.47
N VAL A 233 6.58 -19.09 -1.83
CA VAL A 233 5.98 -20.42 -1.89
C VAL A 233 4.68 -20.31 -2.65
N SER A 234 4.54 -21.11 -3.69
CA SER A 234 3.26 -21.36 -4.35
C SER A 234 2.78 -22.76 -3.99
N PHE A 235 1.48 -22.91 -3.86
CA PHE A 235 0.80 -24.18 -3.80
C PHE A 235 -0.48 -24.12 -4.62
N GLU A 236 -0.90 -25.27 -5.10
CA GLU A 236 -2.05 -25.36 -5.98
C GLU A 236 -3.18 -26.13 -5.31
N VAL A 237 -4.39 -25.67 -5.54
CA VAL A 237 -5.61 -26.36 -5.18
C VAL A 237 -6.43 -26.54 -6.44
N THR A 238 -6.89 -27.76 -6.70
CA THR A 238 -7.74 -28.04 -7.85
C THR A 238 -9.21 -28.09 -7.42
N ALA A 239 -10.04 -27.36 -8.12
CA ALA A 239 -11.49 -27.44 -7.97
C ALA A 239 -12.14 -27.55 -9.36
N PRO A 240 -13.33 -28.13 -9.48
CA PRO A 240 -14.05 -28.17 -10.74
C PRO A 240 -14.21 -26.75 -11.31
N PHE A 241 -13.98 -26.60 -12.61
CA PHE A 241 -13.98 -25.32 -13.28
C PHE A 241 -15.30 -24.55 -13.12
N GLY A 242 -15.20 -23.27 -12.78
CA GLY A 242 -16.35 -22.37 -12.71
C GLY A 242 -17.32 -22.61 -11.55
N ILE A 243 -17.02 -23.54 -10.63
CA ILE A 243 -17.81 -23.73 -9.39
C ILE A 243 -17.61 -22.59 -8.42
N ILE A 244 -16.41 -22.04 -8.38
CA ILE A 244 -16.05 -21.06 -7.36
C ILE A 244 -16.44 -19.68 -7.86
N GLU A 245 -17.37 -19.05 -7.17
CA GLU A 245 -17.80 -17.69 -7.44
C GLU A 245 -16.82 -16.67 -6.87
N LYS A 246 -16.27 -16.98 -5.69
CA LYS A 246 -15.42 -16.06 -4.95
C LYS A 246 -14.38 -16.81 -4.15
N VAL A 247 -13.16 -16.28 -4.17
CA VAL A 247 -12.09 -16.71 -3.28
C VAL A 247 -11.75 -15.54 -2.36
N GLU A 248 -11.89 -15.72 -1.06
CA GLU A 248 -11.54 -14.71 -0.07
C GLU A 248 -10.14 -14.99 0.47
N VAL A 249 -9.21 -14.10 0.16
CA VAL A 249 -7.84 -14.15 0.62
C VAL A 249 -7.45 -12.84 1.31
N PRO A 250 -6.58 -12.87 2.33
CA PRO A 250 -6.02 -11.65 2.87
C PRO A 250 -5.05 -11.02 1.86
N TYR A 251 -4.76 -9.72 2.00
CA TYR A 251 -3.90 -8.94 1.11
C TYR A 251 -2.50 -9.55 0.87
N TRP A 252 -2.02 -10.40 1.76
CA TRP A 252 -0.69 -11.02 1.68
C TRP A 252 -0.69 -12.39 0.98
N VAL A 253 -1.84 -12.87 0.53
CA VAL A 253 -2.01 -14.08 -0.27
C VAL A 253 -2.56 -13.68 -1.62
N GLN A 254 -1.83 -13.98 -2.68
CA GLN A 254 -2.31 -13.82 -4.05
C GLN A 254 -2.89 -15.17 -4.50
N CYS A 255 -4.02 -15.12 -5.19
CA CYS A 255 -4.66 -16.29 -5.77
C CYS A 255 -4.91 -16.03 -7.25
N THR A 256 -4.43 -16.92 -8.10
CA THR A 256 -4.74 -16.92 -9.54
C THR A 256 -5.48 -18.19 -9.90
N GLU A 257 -6.50 -18.08 -10.74
CA GLU A 257 -7.22 -19.20 -11.28
C GLU A 257 -6.83 -19.43 -12.74
N THR A 258 -6.47 -20.64 -13.09
CA THR A 258 -6.20 -21.06 -14.46
C THR A 258 -6.92 -22.35 -14.77
N PRO A 259 -7.41 -22.57 -16.01
CA PRO A 259 -7.93 -23.87 -16.41
C PRO A 259 -6.83 -24.95 -16.28
N ALA A 260 -7.19 -26.08 -15.70
CA ALA A 260 -6.30 -27.24 -15.67
C ALA A 260 -6.13 -27.84 -17.10
N GLU A 261 -5.05 -28.58 -17.31
CA GLU A 261 -4.78 -29.25 -18.61
C GLU A 261 -5.89 -30.25 -19.03
N ASP A 262 -6.65 -30.75 -18.06
CA ASP A 262 -7.78 -31.67 -18.31
C ASP A 262 -9.01 -30.95 -18.86
N GLY A 263 -9.06 -29.61 -18.83
CA GLY A 263 -10.19 -28.78 -19.24
C GLY A 263 -11.45 -28.94 -18.39
N LEU A 264 -11.37 -29.67 -17.28
CA LEU A 264 -12.50 -30.01 -16.40
C LEU A 264 -12.39 -29.31 -15.04
N ASN A 265 -11.19 -28.94 -14.67
CA ASN A 265 -10.89 -28.32 -13.39
C ASN A 265 -10.27 -26.94 -13.57
N SER A 266 -10.40 -26.11 -12.55
CA SER A 266 -9.56 -24.94 -12.34
C SER A 266 -8.43 -25.27 -11.38
N VAL A 267 -7.25 -24.72 -11.65
CA VAL A 267 -6.12 -24.69 -10.72
C VAL A 267 -6.11 -23.32 -10.08
N PHE A 268 -6.25 -23.28 -8.78
CA PHE A 268 -6.06 -22.09 -7.96
C PHE A 268 -4.63 -22.12 -7.43
N GLU A 269 -3.78 -21.29 -8.00
CA GLU A 269 -2.40 -21.10 -7.53
C GLU A 269 -2.40 -19.99 -6.49
N PHE A 270 -1.91 -20.31 -5.29
CA PHE A 270 -1.71 -19.37 -4.21
C PHE A 270 -0.25 -19.01 -4.10
N TRP A 271 0.04 -17.73 -4.20
CA TRP A 271 1.38 -17.22 -3.97
C TRP A 271 1.43 -16.43 -2.67
N ILE A 272 2.46 -16.69 -1.88
CA ILE A 272 2.65 -16.09 -0.56
C ILE A 272 4.04 -15.49 -0.50
N GLY A 273 4.10 -14.16 -0.37
CA GLY A 273 5.33 -13.41 -0.21
C GLY A 273 5.94 -13.53 1.19
N LYS A 274 7.08 -12.90 1.38
CA LYS A 274 7.74 -12.80 2.69
C LYS A 274 6.82 -12.15 3.71
N ASN A 275 6.84 -12.67 4.95
CA ASN A 275 6.24 -11.98 6.07
C ASN A 275 7.28 -11.06 6.72
N LEU A 276 7.47 -9.88 6.15
CA LEU A 276 8.30 -8.84 6.75
C LEU A 276 7.53 -8.22 7.92
N SER A 277 7.88 -8.59 9.14
CA SER A 277 7.22 -8.09 10.33
C SER A 277 8.15 -7.20 11.13
N ASP A 278 7.65 -6.10 11.65
CA ASP A 278 8.30 -5.25 12.65
C ASP A 278 7.70 -5.41 14.04
N THR A 279 6.70 -6.31 14.17
CA THR A 279 6.03 -6.65 15.44
C THR A 279 6.37 -8.04 15.99
N LYS A 280 7.30 -8.76 15.36
CA LYS A 280 7.67 -10.15 15.71
C LYS A 280 6.47 -11.11 15.63
N ALA A 281 5.55 -10.86 14.71
CA ALA A 281 4.33 -11.65 14.58
C ALA A 281 4.34 -12.49 13.30
N GLY A 282 4.09 -13.79 13.46
CA GLY A 282 3.64 -14.66 12.39
C GLY A 282 2.22 -14.25 11.93
N ARG A 283 1.77 -14.82 10.82
CA ARG A 283 0.43 -14.60 10.30
C ARG A 283 -0.26 -15.91 9.96
N GLU A 284 -1.58 -15.90 10.07
CA GLU A 284 -2.42 -17.04 9.76
C GLU A 284 -3.68 -16.56 9.06
N CYS A 285 -4.16 -17.31 8.09
CA CYS A 285 -5.47 -17.11 7.49
C CYS A 285 -6.10 -18.45 7.11
N VAL A 286 -7.41 -18.40 6.92
CA VAL A 286 -8.18 -19.45 6.26
C VAL A 286 -8.67 -18.86 4.95
N VAL A 287 -8.41 -19.54 3.85
CA VAL A 287 -8.95 -19.18 2.55
C VAL A 287 -10.32 -19.82 2.41
N GLU A 288 -11.31 -19.02 2.07
CA GLU A 288 -12.66 -19.49 1.86
C GLU A 288 -13.06 -19.38 0.38
N PHE A 289 -13.52 -20.48 -0.17
CA PHE A 289 -14.18 -20.52 -1.47
C PHE A 289 -15.69 -20.42 -1.29
N THR A 290 -16.34 -19.55 -2.01
CA THR A 290 -17.79 -19.53 -2.12
C THR A 290 -18.22 -20.27 -3.36
N VAL A 291 -19.03 -21.31 -3.17
CA VAL A 291 -19.61 -22.10 -4.26
C VAL A 291 -20.75 -21.34 -4.88
N LYS A 292 -20.71 -21.17 -6.20
CA LYS A 292 -21.76 -20.50 -6.97
C LYS A 292 -23.12 -21.20 -6.78
N ASP A 293 -24.20 -20.45 -6.93
CA ASP A 293 -25.59 -20.84 -6.83
C ASP A 293 -26.05 -21.39 -5.46
N SER A 294 -25.18 -22.05 -4.70
CA SER A 294 -25.51 -22.54 -3.35
C SER A 294 -25.09 -21.56 -2.24
N GLY A 295 -24.16 -20.67 -2.50
CA GLY A 295 -23.55 -19.79 -1.48
C GLY A 295 -22.81 -20.58 -0.38
N ARG A 296 -22.54 -21.88 -0.58
CA ARG A 296 -21.82 -22.71 0.39
C ARG A 296 -20.37 -22.27 0.48
N SER A 297 -19.89 -22.00 1.68
CA SER A 297 -18.47 -21.75 1.93
C SER A 297 -17.72 -23.07 2.13
N ILE A 298 -16.55 -23.16 1.52
CA ILE A 298 -15.60 -24.25 1.69
C ILE A 298 -14.29 -23.62 2.14
N ALA A 299 -13.89 -23.93 3.38
CA ALA A 299 -12.64 -23.46 3.94
C ALA A 299 -11.48 -24.39 3.54
N LEU A 300 -10.41 -23.84 3.02
CA LEU A 300 -9.15 -24.55 2.88
C LEU A 300 -8.48 -24.73 4.25
N PRO A 301 -7.51 -25.64 4.37
CA PRO A 301 -6.67 -25.72 5.54
C PRO A 301 -6.02 -24.36 5.85
N ALA A 302 -5.90 -24.04 7.15
CA ALA A 302 -5.31 -22.77 7.56
C ALA A 302 -3.87 -22.64 7.05
N ILE A 303 -3.59 -21.51 6.41
CA ILE A 303 -2.25 -21.12 5.96
C ILE A 303 -1.59 -20.39 7.12
N THR A 304 -0.45 -20.89 7.57
CA THR A 304 0.34 -20.27 8.62
C THR A 304 1.73 -19.90 8.10
N GLN A 305 2.19 -18.70 8.41
CA GLN A 305 3.53 -18.25 8.06
C GLN A 305 4.20 -17.58 9.25
N ASP A 306 5.40 -17.99 9.56
CA ASP A 306 6.25 -17.30 10.53
C ASP A 306 6.73 -15.96 9.91
N PHE A 307 7.60 -15.23 10.60
CA PHE A 307 8.05 -13.92 10.16
C PHE A 307 9.56 -13.86 9.95
N VAL A 308 9.98 -12.91 9.13
CA VAL A 308 11.36 -12.43 9.06
C VAL A 308 11.41 -10.97 9.52
N PRO A 309 12.52 -10.54 10.17
CA PRO A 309 12.66 -9.14 10.56
C PRO A 309 12.52 -8.20 9.35
N ALA A 310 11.73 -7.16 9.51
CA ALA A 310 11.59 -6.14 8.48
C ALA A 310 12.91 -5.37 8.26
N GLY A 311 13.79 -5.36 9.26
CA GLY A 311 15.03 -4.58 9.21
C GLY A 311 14.81 -3.06 9.30
N GLY A 312 13.63 -2.64 9.75
CA GLY A 312 13.22 -1.27 9.91
C GLY A 312 11.81 -1.16 10.47
N ILE A 313 11.25 0.03 10.46
CA ILE A 313 9.90 0.34 10.96
C ILE A 313 8.93 0.33 9.79
N VAL A 314 7.86 -0.46 9.89
CA VAL A 314 6.82 -0.64 8.86
C VAL A 314 5.46 -0.20 9.37
N THR A 315 5.17 -0.43 10.68
CA THR A 315 3.86 -0.20 11.28
C THR A 315 3.93 0.69 12.52
N GLY A 316 2.81 1.29 12.94
CA GLY A 316 2.70 2.00 14.20
C GLY A 316 3.00 1.12 15.42
N PRO A 317 2.41 -0.08 15.54
CA PRO A 317 2.78 -1.04 16.59
C PRO A 317 4.26 -1.42 16.61
N GLY A 318 4.88 -1.66 15.44
CA GLY A 318 6.32 -1.94 15.34
C GLY A 318 7.17 -0.74 15.76
N PHE A 319 6.75 0.47 15.41
CA PHE A 319 7.40 1.70 15.87
C PHE A 319 7.35 1.85 17.40
N LYS A 320 6.19 1.56 18.01
CA LYS A 320 6.06 1.53 19.47
C LYS A 320 6.98 0.48 20.10
N MET A 321 6.99 -0.73 19.58
CA MET A 321 7.85 -1.81 20.10
C MET A 321 9.34 -1.45 20.02
N PHE A 322 9.77 -0.81 18.93
CA PHE A 322 11.13 -0.30 18.81
C PHE A 322 11.44 0.75 19.90
N ALA A 323 10.53 1.73 20.11
CA ALA A 323 10.70 2.78 21.12
C ALA A 323 10.86 2.18 22.53
N GLU A 324 10.02 1.21 22.87
CA GLU A 324 10.05 0.50 24.17
C GLU A 324 11.34 -0.30 24.32
N ALA A 325 11.74 -1.06 23.30
CA ALA A 325 12.98 -1.84 23.31
C ALA A 325 14.23 -0.95 23.44
N TRP A 326 14.28 0.17 22.70
CA TRP A 326 15.35 1.16 22.85
C TRP A 326 15.45 1.66 24.29
N ASN A 327 14.34 2.13 24.84
CA ASN A 327 14.30 2.71 26.19
C ASN A 327 14.65 1.68 27.28
N ALA A 328 14.24 0.43 27.12
CA ALA A 328 14.56 -0.67 28.03
C ALA A 328 16.03 -1.18 27.88
N GLY A 329 16.70 -0.85 26.80
CA GLY A 329 18.03 -1.38 26.49
C GLY A 329 18.02 -2.82 26.01
N GLU A 330 16.91 -3.23 25.43
CA GLU A 330 16.72 -4.54 24.84
C GLU A 330 17.40 -4.65 23.46
N ASP A 331 17.42 -5.85 22.90
CA ASP A 331 17.93 -6.10 21.56
C ASP A 331 17.05 -5.43 20.49
N ILE A 332 17.64 -4.55 19.72
CA ILE A 332 16.99 -3.78 18.65
C ILE A 332 17.41 -4.25 17.25
N SER A 333 18.22 -5.30 17.14
CA SER A 333 18.71 -5.83 15.85
C SER A 333 17.58 -6.15 14.87
N TYR A 334 16.39 -6.37 15.40
CA TYR A 334 15.17 -6.65 14.66
C TYR A 334 14.70 -5.49 13.75
N TRP A 335 14.93 -4.23 14.19
CA TRP A 335 14.52 -3.02 13.49
C TRP A 335 15.68 -2.24 12.88
N THR A 336 16.90 -2.72 13.04
CA THR A 336 18.10 -1.99 12.67
C THR A 336 18.91 -2.73 11.62
N THR A 337 19.68 -1.96 10.86
CA THR A 337 20.72 -2.48 10.00
C THR A 337 22.08 -2.00 10.53
N GLU A 338 23.12 -2.81 10.36
CA GLU A 338 24.47 -2.38 10.69
C GLU A 338 24.95 -1.31 9.70
N ASN A 339 25.54 -0.26 10.24
CA ASN A 339 26.18 0.80 9.48
C ASN A 339 27.58 1.07 10.06
N GLU A 340 28.51 1.57 9.27
CA GLU A 340 29.86 1.95 9.70
C GLU A 340 29.89 2.96 10.86
N GLY A 341 28.75 3.65 11.11
CA GLY A 341 28.56 4.65 12.17
C GLY A 341 27.75 4.20 13.39
N GLY A 342 27.36 2.92 13.51
CA GLY A 342 26.54 2.42 14.63
C GLY A 342 25.13 2.02 14.20
N VAL A 343 24.14 2.28 15.07
CA VAL A 343 22.74 1.90 14.86
C VAL A 343 22.11 2.72 13.73
N LEU A 344 21.56 2.03 12.72
CA LEU A 344 20.75 2.64 11.67
C LEU A 344 19.33 2.07 11.71
N VAL A 345 18.35 2.95 11.87
CA VAL A 345 16.91 2.64 11.80
C VAL A 345 16.33 3.31 10.56
N ASN A 346 15.66 2.53 9.72
CA ASN A 346 14.94 3.05 8.55
C ASN A 346 13.43 2.90 8.74
N VAL A 347 12.67 3.91 8.38
CA VAL A 347 11.24 3.78 8.12
C VAL A 347 11.07 3.27 6.71
N LEU A 348 10.24 2.23 6.53
CA LEU A 348 10.12 1.48 5.29
C LEU A 348 8.78 1.71 4.57
N SER A 349 7.80 2.29 5.28
CA SER A 349 6.48 2.63 4.76
C SER A 349 5.88 3.79 5.55
N ASP A 350 4.71 4.28 5.15
CA ASP A 350 3.90 5.17 5.98
C ASP A 350 3.52 4.49 7.30
N ILE A 351 3.70 5.20 8.41
CA ILE A 351 3.45 4.70 9.75
C ILE A 351 2.07 5.15 10.22
N ASN A 352 1.12 4.24 10.21
CA ASN A 352 -0.21 4.49 10.77
C ASN A 352 -0.22 4.27 12.29
N MET A 353 -0.42 5.33 13.04
CA MET A 353 -0.41 5.33 14.52
C MET A 353 -1.80 5.13 15.14
N SER A 354 -2.86 4.90 14.35
CA SER A 354 -4.23 4.78 14.88
C SER A 354 -4.44 3.63 15.87
N GLU A 355 -3.61 2.59 15.77
CA GLU A 355 -3.64 1.43 16.69
C GLU A 355 -2.71 1.60 17.90
N VAL A 356 -1.97 2.70 17.97
CA VAL A 356 -1.07 3.01 19.08
C VAL A 356 -1.79 3.85 20.12
N GLU A 357 -2.38 3.21 21.12
CA GLU A 357 -3.15 3.89 22.17
C GLU A 357 -2.28 4.79 23.05
N THR A 358 -1.04 4.37 23.32
CA THR A 358 -0.09 5.12 24.14
C THR A 358 1.27 5.15 23.48
N TRP A 359 1.90 6.32 23.44
CA TRP A 359 3.23 6.49 22.89
C TRP A 359 4.25 6.84 23.98
N THR A 360 5.37 6.14 23.98
CA THR A 360 6.55 6.46 24.79
C THR A 360 7.63 6.99 23.87
N PRO A 361 8.10 8.23 24.07
CA PRO A 361 9.13 8.81 23.22
C PRO A 361 10.42 7.98 23.17
N ILE A 362 11.03 7.90 21.98
CA ILE A 362 12.30 7.21 21.79
C ILE A 362 13.41 8.01 22.48
N GLY A 363 14.16 7.34 23.35
CA GLY A 363 15.25 7.94 24.10
C GLY A 363 14.79 8.70 25.33
N THR A 364 15.45 8.45 26.44
CA THR A 364 15.23 9.10 27.73
C THR A 364 16.46 9.93 28.12
N ALA A 365 16.38 10.77 29.15
CA ALA A 365 17.54 11.50 29.66
C ALA A 365 18.69 10.56 30.10
N ALA A 366 18.35 9.37 30.64
CA ALA A 366 19.34 8.37 31.04
C ALA A 366 19.89 7.54 29.88
N ARG A 367 19.10 7.39 28.81
CA ARG A 367 19.43 6.64 27.60
C ARG A 367 18.93 7.40 26.36
N PRO A 368 19.59 8.47 25.96
CA PRO A 368 19.23 9.17 24.74
C PRO A 368 19.29 8.25 23.51
N PHE A 369 18.52 8.56 22.50
CA PHE A 369 18.70 7.90 21.20
C PHE A 369 20.07 8.25 20.65
N ASP A 370 20.88 7.24 20.33
CA ASP A 370 22.24 7.41 19.82
C ASP A 370 22.44 6.54 18.57
N GLY A 371 22.16 7.10 17.42
CA GLY A 371 22.19 6.43 16.13
C GLY A 371 21.68 7.31 15.01
N VAL A 372 21.45 6.71 13.85
CA VAL A 372 20.83 7.38 12.71
C VAL A 372 19.40 6.85 12.53
N PHE A 373 18.42 7.73 12.62
CA PHE A 373 17.02 7.42 12.32
C PHE A 373 16.61 8.14 11.03
N ARG A 374 16.24 7.37 10.02
CA ARG A 374 15.81 7.86 8.70
C ARG A 374 14.33 7.62 8.49
N GLY A 375 13.56 8.71 8.42
CA GLY A 375 12.16 8.67 8.03
C GLY A 375 11.95 8.35 6.55
N ASN A 376 12.99 8.53 5.72
CA ASN A 376 12.99 8.31 4.27
C ASN A 376 11.86 9.05 3.52
N GLY A 377 11.26 10.06 4.15
CA GLY A 377 10.14 10.82 3.60
C GLY A 377 8.78 10.12 3.70
N TRP A 378 8.70 8.96 4.36
CA TRP A 378 7.44 8.34 4.71
C TRP A 378 6.69 9.16 5.76
N LEU A 379 5.37 9.02 5.79
CA LEU A 379 4.49 9.81 6.65
C LEU A 379 4.23 9.09 7.98
N VAL A 380 4.24 9.83 9.08
CA VAL A 380 3.60 9.42 10.33
C VAL A 380 2.17 9.93 10.31
N LYS A 381 1.19 9.03 10.33
CA LYS A 381 -0.23 9.30 10.13
C LYS A 381 -1.09 8.94 11.33
N ALA A 382 -2.25 9.58 11.42
CA ALA A 382 -3.30 9.28 12.38
C ALA A 382 -2.83 9.27 13.85
N TRP A 383 -1.74 9.99 14.15
CA TRP A 383 -1.20 10.09 15.50
C TRP A 383 -1.91 11.17 16.31
N LYS A 384 -2.52 10.77 17.42
CA LYS A 384 -3.09 11.68 18.42
C LYS A 384 -2.28 11.50 19.69
N GLY A 385 -1.31 12.38 19.90
CA GLY A 385 -0.32 12.22 20.95
C GLY A 385 -0.25 13.39 21.92
N ASP A 386 0.40 13.14 23.04
CA ASP A 386 0.71 14.09 24.10
C ASP A 386 2.21 14.15 24.42
N ALA A 387 3.04 13.53 23.59
CA ALA A 387 4.48 13.43 23.73
C ALA A 387 5.20 13.56 22.39
N SER A 388 6.47 13.89 22.40
CA SER A 388 7.33 13.95 21.22
C SER A 388 7.58 12.55 20.62
N LEU A 389 7.95 12.45 19.33
CA LEU A 389 8.42 11.18 18.77
C LEU A 389 9.69 10.69 19.46
N PHE A 390 10.64 11.60 19.67
CA PHE A 390 11.87 11.36 20.43
C PHE A 390 11.81 12.16 21.74
N GLY A 391 12.14 11.50 22.86
CA GLY A 391 12.29 12.20 24.12
C GLY A 391 13.61 12.95 24.16
N HIS A 392 14.72 12.20 24.00
CA HIS A 392 16.09 12.75 23.98
C HIS A 392 16.89 12.19 22.81
N VAL A 393 17.44 13.08 21.99
CA VAL A 393 18.34 12.76 20.88
C VAL A 393 19.77 13.03 21.34
N GLY A 394 20.64 12.02 21.36
CA GLY A 394 22.02 12.10 21.82
C GLY A 394 22.93 12.90 20.91
N ALA A 395 24.08 13.31 21.42
CA ALA A 395 25.01 14.20 20.70
C ALA A 395 25.60 13.57 19.41
N GLY A 396 25.70 12.23 19.35
CA GLY A 396 26.15 11.48 18.17
C GLY A 396 25.04 11.14 17.19
N ALA A 397 23.77 11.39 17.56
CA ALA A 397 22.63 10.95 16.80
C ALA A 397 22.23 11.90 15.67
N THR A 398 21.61 11.30 14.65
CA THR A 398 20.92 12.03 13.59
C THR A 398 19.51 11.51 13.42
N VAL A 399 18.52 12.40 13.47
CA VAL A 399 17.12 12.13 13.17
C VAL A 399 16.76 12.92 11.91
N GLN A 400 16.38 12.24 10.84
CA GLN A 400 16.21 12.88 9.55
C GLN A 400 15.01 12.37 8.74
N ASP A 401 14.55 13.24 7.83
CA ASP A 401 13.56 12.92 6.78
C ASP A 401 12.22 12.39 7.33
N ILE A 402 11.79 12.83 8.53
CA ILE A 402 10.50 12.48 9.14
C ILE A 402 9.46 13.52 8.73
N ILE A 403 8.30 13.07 8.28
CA ILE A 403 7.15 13.91 7.99
C ILE A 403 5.98 13.47 8.89
N VAL A 404 5.52 14.35 9.77
CA VAL A 404 4.31 14.13 10.56
C VAL A 404 3.14 14.76 9.82
N ASP A 405 2.16 13.95 9.44
CA ASP A 405 1.08 14.33 8.53
C ASP A 405 0.02 15.24 9.18
N GLU A 406 -0.80 15.88 8.36
CA GLU A 406 -1.83 16.84 8.79
C GLU A 406 -3.03 16.17 9.49
N ASP A 407 -3.22 14.86 9.33
CA ASP A 407 -4.21 14.08 10.07
C ASP A 407 -3.80 13.76 11.52
N CYS A 408 -2.55 14.08 11.88
CA CYS A 408 -2.03 13.99 13.23
C CYS A 408 -2.38 15.22 14.06
N SER A 409 -2.44 15.05 15.38
CA SER A 409 -2.62 16.15 16.34
C SER A 409 -1.86 15.89 17.63
N MET A 410 -1.25 16.95 18.20
CA MET A 410 -0.51 16.90 19.44
C MET A 410 -1.20 17.80 20.47
N THR A 411 -1.52 17.23 21.65
CA THR A 411 -2.15 17.99 22.74
C THR A 411 -1.35 17.79 24.02
N PHE A 412 -0.73 18.84 24.51
CA PHE A 412 0.01 18.84 25.77
C PHE A 412 -0.83 19.44 26.88
N SER A 413 -0.98 18.72 28.00
CA SER A 413 -1.79 19.15 29.13
C SER A 413 -1.25 18.56 30.44
N GLY A 414 -1.82 18.97 31.58
CA GLY A 414 -1.50 18.43 32.90
C GLY A 414 -0.55 19.30 33.71
N SER A 415 0.18 18.71 34.68
CA SER A 415 1.06 19.44 35.59
C SER A 415 2.53 19.17 35.27
N VAL A 416 3.30 20.25 35.10
CA VAL A 416 4.76 20.20 34.86
C VAL A 416 5.46 20.73 36.12
N THR A 417 6.10 19.80 36.87
CA THR A 417 6.78 20.11 38.13
C THR A 417 8.31 20.05 38.04
N SER A 418 8.84 19.61 36.90
CA SER A 418 10.26 19.59 36.55
C SER A 418 10.45 20.15 35.15
N GLU A 419 11.66 20.61 34.86
CA GLU A 419 12.02 21.11 33.54
C GLU A 419 11.60 20.14 32.44
N SER A 420 10.81 20.62 31.47
CA SER A 420 10.19 19.76 30.46
C SER A 420 10.14 20.44 29.09
N TRP A 421 10.46 19.66 28.07
CA TRP A 421 10.60 20.14 26.70
C TRP A 421 9.81 19.25 25.73
N PHE A 422 9.01 19.89 24.91
CA PHE A 422 8.11 19.21 23.97
C PHE A 422 8.28 19.78 22.57
N GLY A 423 8.55 18.92 21.61
CA GLY A 423 8.54 19.22 20.18
C GLY A 423 7.90 18.06 19.44
N VAL A 424 7.34 18.28 18.27
CA VAL A 424 6.69 17.18 17.54
C VAL A 424 7.69 16.09 17.22
N ILE A 425 8.89 16.45 16.79
CA ILE A 425 9.96 15.48 16.47
C ILE A 425 10.72 15.09 17.74
N ALA A 426 11.23 16.04 18.51
CA ALA A 426 12.00 15.71 19.71
C ALA A 426 11.70 16.67 20.87
N GLY A 427 11.70 16.13 22.10
CA GLY A 427 11.67 16.94 23.32
C GLY A 427 12.99 17.67 23.50
N VAL A 428 14.09 16.94 23.61
CA VAL A 428 15.46 17.49 23.76
C VAL A 428 16.37 16.93 22.68
N SER A 429 17.15 17.78 22.02
CA SER A 429 18.15 17.33 21.06
C SER A 429 19.51 17.88 21.39
N TYR A 430 20.48 16.99 21.58
CA TYR A 430 21.93 17.27 21.62
C TYR A 430 22.61 16.93 20.29
N GLY A 431 21.90 16.21 19.40
CA GLY A 431 22.36 15.75 18.10
C GLY A 431 21.82 16.58 16.94
N VAL A 432 21.69 15.93 15.80
CA VAL A 432 21.22 16.56 14.55
C VAL A 432 19.78 16.16 14.27
N ILE A 433 18.91 17.16 14.04
CA ILE A 433 17.57 16.97 13.48
C ILE A 433 17.55 17.67 12.13
N GLU A 434 17.30 16.92 11.05
CA GLU A 434 17.37 17.51 9.72
C GLU A 434 16.27 17.02 8.76
N ASN A 435 15.89 17.90 7.84
CA ASN A 435 14.93 17.65 6.78
C ASN A 435 13.56 17.16 7.30
N CYS A 436 13.22 17.41 8.56
CA CYS A 436 11.96 16.98 9.16
C CYS A 436 10.86 18.02 8.90
N GLU A 437 9.62 17.55 8.74
CA GLU A 437 8.46 18.40 8.51
C GLU A 437 7.34 18.05 9.49
N ASN A 438 6.80 19.06 10.16
CA ASN A 438 5.59 18.95 10.96
C ASN A 438 4.40 19.58 10.24
N ARG A 439 3.33 18.80 10.04
CA ARG A 439 2.01 19.26 9.56
C ARG A 439 0.93 19.07 10.63
N ALA A 440 1.24 18.37 11.73
CA ALA A 440 0.31 18.08 12.81
C ALA A 440 0.03 19.33 13.64
N ALA A 441 -1.24 19.66 13.85
CA ALA A 441 -1.64 20.75 14.74
C ALA A 441 -1.15 20.49 16.17
N VAL A 442 -0.58 21.53 16.82
CA VAL A 442 -0.08 21.46 18.19
C VAL A 442 -0.94 22.36 19.08
N ALA A 443 -1.49 21.78 20.13
CA ALA A 443 -2.24 22.49 21.18
C ALA A 443 -1.56 22.28 22.53
N VAL A 444 -1.43 23.33 23.30
CA VAL A 444 -1.07 23.31 24.73
C VAL A 444 -2.23 23.89 25.48
N GLU A 445 -2.87 23.09 26.33
CA GLU A 445 -4.08 23.48 27.05
C GLU A 445 -4.16 22.82 28.42
N ASN A 446 -4.85 23.44 29.35
CA ASN A 446 -5.03 22.89 30.70
C ASN A 446 -3.71 22.48 31.37
N LEU A 447 -2.63 23.24 31.10
CA LEU A 447 -1.32 22.98 31.63
C LEU A 447 -1.01 23.90 32.81
N ASP A 448 -0.51 23.30 33.90
CA ASP A 448 0.03 24.02 35.05
C ASP A 448 1.52 23.75 35.18
N ALA A 449 2.33 24.76 34.86
CA ALA A 449 3.79 24.64 34.86
C ALA A 449 4.40 25.37 36.06
N SER A 450 5.01 24.62 36.98
CA SER A 450 5.78 25.17 38.11
C SER A 450 7.31 25.09 37.88
N ALA A 451 7.74 24.58 36.74
CA ALA A 451 9.15 24.52 36.29
C ALA A 451 9.27 25.05 34.85
N GLU A 452 10.50 25.38 34.46
CA GLU A 452 10.77 25.84 33.08
C GLU A 452 10.26 24.84 32.06
N THR A 453 9.46 25.31 31.11
CA THR A 453 8.79 24.46 30.13
C THR A 453 8.93 25.08 28.75
N GLY A 454 9.14 24.25 27.73
CA GLY A 454 9.25 24.72 26.37
C GLY A 454 8.55 23.84 25.36
N PHE A 455 8.00 24.50 24.34
CA PHE A 455 7.26 23.89 23.24
C PHE A 455 7.79 24.39 21.91
N GLY A 456 8.12 23.47 21.01
CA GLY A 456 8.54 23.78 19.65
C GLY A 456 7.75 23.00 18.60
N GLY A 457 7.59 23.58 17.43
CA GLY A 457 6.95 22.89 16.31
C GLY A 457 7.77 21.70 15.82
N ILE A 458 9.07 21.69 16.04
CA ILE A 458 10.01 20.59 15.70
C ILE A 458 10.66 20.04 16.97
N VAL A 459 11.35 20.88 17.75
CA VAL A 459 12.08 20.47 18.94
C VAL A 459 11.75 21.36 20.12
N GLY A 460 11.59 20.78 21.33
CA GLY A 460 11.38 21.53 22.56
C GLY A 460 12.61 22.32 22.97
N LEU A 461 13.74 21.62 23.16
CA LEU A 461 15.05 22.18 23.48
C LEU A 461 16.12 21.69 22.52
N CYS A 462 16.79 22.61 21.83
CA CYS A 462 18.03 22.33 21.13
C CYS A 462 19.20 22.75 22.03
N ASP A 463 19.92 21.78 22.60
CA ASP A 463 21.02 22.04 23.53
C ASP A 463 22.35 21.53 22.95
N ASN A 464 23.21 22.43 22.53
CA ASN A 464 24.44 22.13 21.79
C ASN A 464 24.23 21.25 20.53
N GLY A 465 22.99 21.13 20.05
CA GLY A 465 22.58 20.35 18.88
C GLY A 465 22.41 21.20 17.63
N THR A 466 22.02 20.56 16.56
CA THR A 466 21.73 21.22 15.27
C THR A 466 20.35 20.85 14.76
N VAL A 467 19.53 21.86 14.44
CA VAL A 467 18.26 21.69 13.72
C VAL A 467 18.41 22.37 12.36
N ARG A 468 18.31 21.61 11.27
CA ARG A 468 18.53 22.18 9.93
C ARG A 468 17.51 21.68 8.90
N ASN A 469 17.18 22.57 7.95
CA ASN A 469 16.27 22.29 6.84
C ASN A 469 14.89 21.75 7.30
N CYS A 470 14.48 22.04 8.53
CA CYS A 470 13.20 21.57 9.07
C CYS A 470 12.08 22.58 8.81
N LYS A 471 10.87 22.09 8.68
CA LYS A 471 9.69 22.92 8.40
C LYS A 471 8.56 22.62 9.38
N ASN A 472 8.01 23.68 9.97
CA ASN A 472 6.74 23.60 10.66
C ASN A 472 5.65 24.26 9.81
N LYS A 473 4.71 23.49 9.33
CA LYS A 473 3.58 23.95 8.51
C LYS A 473 2.27 24.02 9.28
N ALA A 474 2.26 23.48 10.50
CA ALA A 474 1.07 23.34 11.30
C ALA A 474 0.81 24.54 12.21
N SER A 475 -0.43 24.73 12.61
CA SER A 475 -0.79 25.70 13.64
C SER A 475 -0.29 25.25 15.01
N PHE A 476 0.20 26.20 15.78
CA PHE A 476 0.64 26.03 17.17
C PHE A 476 -0.18 26.96 18.07
N THR A 477 -0.87 26.40 19.04
CA THR A 477 -1.72 27.19 19.94
C THR A 477 -1.43 26.88 21.40
N VAL A 478 -1.17 27.91 22.20
CA VAL A 478 -1.11 27.85 23.66
C VAL A 478 -2.33 28.56 24.21
N ALA A 479 -3.24 27.81 24.84
CA ALA A 479 -4.54 28.30 25.29
C ALA A 479 -4.43 29.18 26.56
N GLU A 480 -5.47 29.97 26.85
CA GLU A 480 -5.60 30.72 28.09
C GLU A 480 -5.68 29.84 29.36
N SER A 481 -6.02 28.57 29.20
CA SER A 481 -6.03 27.60 30.29
C SER A 481 -4.64 27.17 30.75
N VAL A 482 -3.58 27.60 30.04
CA VAL A 482 -2.19 27.38 30.43
C VAL A 482 -1.77 28.40 31.45
N VAL A 483 -1.35 27.94 32.63
CA VAL A 483 -0.84 28.75 33.73
C VAL A 483 0.62 28.38 33.99
N SER A 484 1.50 29.35 34.08
CA SER A 484 2.91 29.10 34.39
C SER A 484 3.41 30.00 35.52
N ASN A 485 4.01 29.37 36.53
CA ASN A 485 4.74 30.02 37.62
C ASN A 485 6.26 30.03 37.35
N ALA A 486 6.69 29.59 36.18
CA ALA A 486 8.07 29.55 35.73
C ALA A 486 8.19 30.06 34.28
N SER A 487 9.36 30.00 33.70
CA SER A 487 9.57 30.41 32.30
C SER A 487 8.85 29.46 31.36
N LEU A 488 8.05 30.03 30.46
CA LEU A 488 7.39 29.32 29.36
C LEU A 488 8.02 29.76 28.03
N ASN A 489 8.61 28.85 27.32
CA ASN A 489 9.29 29.09 26.04
C ASN A 489 8.49 28.47 24.91
N THR A 490 8.23 29.22 23.85
CA THR A 490 7.47 28.71 22.71
C THR A 490 8.10 29.16 21.40
N GLY A 491 8.21 28.28 20.43
CA GLY A 491 8.79 28.62 19.13
C GLY A 491 8.24 27.77 17.99
N GLY A 492 8.17 28.35 16.80
CA GLY A 492 7.68 27.65 15.61
C GLY A 492 8.57 26.48 15.18
N ILE A 493 9.87 26.54 15.48
CA ILE A 493 10.83 25.46 15.23
C ILE A 493 11.33 24.88 16.55
N ALA A 494 11.94 25.69 17.41
CA ALA A 494 12.45 25.27 18.70
C ALA A 494 11.84 26.11 19.82
N GLY A 495 11.43 25.47 20.94
CA GLY A 495 10.97 26.19 22.12
C GLY A 495 12.11 26.98 22.75
N LYS A 496 13.29 26.38 22.85
CA LYS A 496 14.53 27.01 23.34
C LYS A 496 15.74 26.48 22.58
N SER A 497 16.70 27.35 22.34
CA SER A 497 18.06 27.01 21.90
C SER A 497 19.03 27.35 23.01
N HIS A 498 19.89 26.42 23.41
CA HIS A 498 20.81 26.56 24.51
C HIS A 498 22.18 25.97 24.15
N GLY A 499 23.25 26.55 24.72
CA GLY A 499 24.61 26.11 24.49
C GLY A 499 25.30 26.84 23.31
N GLU A 500 26.63 26.91 23.37
CA GLU A 500 27.46 27.69 22.41
C GLU A 500 27.48 27.03 21.01
N SER A 501 27.25 25.70 20.94
CA SER A 501 27.24 24.93 19.69
C SER A 501 25.85 24.75 19.11
N SER A 502 24.81 25.28 19.75
CA SER A 502 23.44 25.16 19.24
C SER A 502 23.25 25.92 17.93
N SER A 503 22.63 25.29 16.97
CA SER A 503 22.42 25.85 15.64
C SER A 503 21.02 25.51 15.09
N ILE A 504 20.31 26.54 14.62
CA ILE A 504 19.04 26.40 13.89
C ILE A 504 19.22 27.07 12.54
N VAL A 505 19.30 26.28 11.45
CA VAL A 505 19.72 26.77 10.14
C VAL A 505 18.76 26.30 9.05
N SER A 506 18.40 27.20 8.14
CA SER A 506 17.57 26.92 6.98
C SER A 506 16.21 26.28 7.34
N CYS A 507 15.68 26.63 8.51
CA CYS A 507 14.37 26.17 8.96
C CYS A 507 13.29 27.21 8.62
N SER A 508 12.06 26.78 8.38
CA SER A 508 10.91 27.67 8.20
C SER A 508 9.74 27.29 9.12
N ASN A 509 9.06 28.31 9.62
CA ASN A 509 7.76 28.17 10.27
C ASN A 509 6.73 28.87 9.39
N ASP A 510 5.95 28.06 8.68
CA ASP A 510 4.87 28.53 7.79
C ASP A 510 3.50 28.45 8.49
N GLY A 511 3.46 27.81 9.68
CA GLY A 511 2.25 27.67 10.49
C GLY A 511 1.97 28.90 11.36
N SER A 512 0.71 29.09 11.71
CA SER A 512 0.31 30.15 12.65
C SER A 512 0.73 29.79 14.08
N MET A 513 1.16 30.79 14.85
CA MET A 513 1.49 30.66 16.26
C MET A 513 0.62 31.57 17.10
N ASN A 514 -0.21 31.00 17.97
CA ASN A 514 -1.12 31.73 18.83
C ASN A 514 -0.82 31.41 20.31
N VAL A 515 -0.44 32.39 21.11
CA VAL A 515 -0.04 32.17 22.50
C VAL A 515 -0.88 33.06 23.41
N TYR A 516 -1.69 32.44 24.29
CA TYR A 516 -2.62 33.11 25.22
C TYR A 516 -2.34 32.74 26.69
N ALA A 517 -1.18 32.11 27.00
CA ALA A 517 -0.84 31.63 28.33
C ALA A 517 -0.90 32.74 29.40
N ARG A 518 -1.22 32.35 30.63
CA ARG A 518 -1.19 33.22 31.82
C ARG A 518 0.08 32.97 32.62
N ILE A 519 0.86 34.00 32.86
CA ILE A 519 2.04 33.97 33.70
C ILE A 519 1.72 34.64 35.02
N SER A 520 1.82 33.91 36.13
CA SER A 520 1.29 34.32 37.43
C SER A 520 2.32 34.97 38.35
N GLU A 521 3.62 34.85 38.08
CA GLU A 521 4.69 35.43 38.90
C GLU A 521 5.57 36.42 38.16
N VAL A 522 6.03 37.46 38.87
CA VAL A 522 6.89 38.52 38.28
C VAL A 522 8.24 38.00 37.86
N SER A 523 8.73 36.88 38.42
CA SER A 523 9.97 36.23 38.06
C SER A 523 9.87 35.33 36.82
N SER A 524 8.66 35.03 36.38
CA SER A 524 8.37 34.16 35.23
C SER A 524 8.46 34.96 33.92
N ALA A 525 8.85 34.31 32.84
CA ALA A 525 8.96 34.91 31.53
C ALA A 525 8.25 34.09 30.46
N LEU A 526 7.45 34.74 29.62
CA LEU A 526 6.93 34.19 28.37
C LEU A 526 7.92 34.57 27.25
N ARG A 527 8.48 33.61 26.57
CA ARG A 527 9.39 33.80 25.43
C ARG A 527 8.76 33.14 24.19
N ILE A 528 8.62 33.94 23.14
CA ILE A 528 8.07 33.55 21.85
C ILE A 528 9.14 33.78 20.80
N GLY A 529 9.54 32.74 20.09
CA GLY A 529 10.59 32.77 19.07
C GLY A 529 10.21 32.12 17.76
#